data_e00e8ae66cf4efdd0f376b9ed3a937fe
#
_entry.id   e00e8ae66cf4efdd0f376b9ed3a937fe
#
_cell.length_a   1.000
_cell.length_b   1.000
_cell.length_c   1.000
_cell.angle_alpha   90.00
_cell.angle_beta   90.00
_cell.angle_gamma   90.00
#
_symmetry.space_group_name_H-M   'P 1'
#
loop_
_entity.id
_entity.type
_entity.pdbx_description
1 polymer ?
#
loop_
_entity_poly.entity_id
_entity_poly.type
_entity_poly.pdbx_seq_one_letter_code
_entity_poly.pdbx_strand_id
1 'polypeptide(L)'
;IALQQSLRDLDRGFVNFFQKRASHPTFKSKHNHFQSYRTVNQKDNIRIVGRYIKLPKLGYVKVRQSMEVGNIHHVTIEHTPSGKYFAVLNVEFEPEPRPNQGGTIGIDVGIKTFYSDSNGNTVANPKYLERSMRKLVREQRRLSRREKGSHNRDKQRIRVAKVHEKVTNQRNDFLQKQSSMQMVWFS
;
A
#
# COMPACT_ATOMS: atom_id res chain seq x y z
N ILE A 1 -8.37 22.35 -5.09
CA ILE A 1 -7.19 21.75 -4.38
C ILE A 1 -6.82 20.39 -5.00
N ALA A 2 -7.74 19.40 -5.09
CA ALA A 2 -7.41 18.08 -5.66
C ALA A 2 -6.95 18.16 -7.13
N LEU A 3 -7.59 19.00 -7.96
CA LEU A 3 -7.16 19.24 -9.34
C LEU A 3 -5.77 19.88 -9.41
N GLN A 4 -5.46 20.83 -8.55
CA GLN A 4 -4.13 21.43 -8.45
C GLN A 4 -3.06 20.39 -8.09
N GLN A 5 -3.37 19.44 -7.20
CA GLN A 5 -2.44 18.35 -6.87
C GLN A 5 -2.23 17.42 -8.07
N SER A 6 -3.29 17.12 -8.84
CA SER A 6 -3.14 16.31 -10.06
C SER A 6 -2.27 16.99 -11.11
N LEU A 7 -2.34 18.32 -11.27
CA LEU A 7 -1.45 19.08 -12.15
C LEU A 7 0.00 19.03 -11.65
N ARG A 8 0.23 19.21 -10.35
CA ARG A 8 1.58 19.12 -9.77
C ARG A 8 2.18 17.70 -9.90
N ASP A 9 1.35 16.67 -9.77
CA ASP A 9 1.78 15.29 -9.95
C ASP A 9 2.14 15.01 -11.42
N LEU A 10 1.41 15.57 -12.36
CA LEU A 10 1.70 15.51 -13.80
C LEU A 10 3.02 16.24 -14.13
N ASP A 11 3.19 17.47 -13.64
CA ASP A 11 4.42 18.25 -13.81
C ASP A 11 5.65 17.47 -13.28
N ARG A 12 5.56 16.94 -12.06
CA ARG A 12 6.61 16.07 -11.48
C ARG A 12 6.86 14.83 -12.35
N GLY A 13 5.82 14.24 -12.92
CA GLY A 13 5.95 13.10 -13.84
C GLY A 13 6.77 13.47 -15.08
N PHE A 14 6.53 14.63 -15.68
CA PHE A 14 7.34 15.12 -16.82
C PHE A 14 8.76 15.49 -16.43
N VAL A 15 8.96 16.15 -15.28
CA VAL A 15 10.31 16.45 -14.78
C VAL A 15 11.12 15.14 -14.62
N ASN A 16 10.56 14.11 -14.02
CA ASN A 16 11.22 12.81 -13.87
C ASN A 16 11.50 12.14 -15.22
N PHE A 17 10.61 12.27 -16.19
CA PHE A 17 10.82 11.78 -17.56
C PHE A 17 11.97 12.48 -18.24
N PHE A 18 12.01 13.82 -18.26
CA PHE A 18 13.08 14.59 -18.88
C PHE A 18 14.43 14.37 -18.17
N GLN A 19 14.42 14.13 -16.86
CA GLN A 19 15.61 13.76 -16.09
C GLN A 19 16.00 12.29 -16.24
N LYS A 20 15.34 11.51 -17.12
CA LYS A 20 15.57 10.07 -17.34
C LYS A 20 15.43 9.19 -16.08
N ARG A 21 14.66 9.65 -15.09
CA ARG A 21 14.38 8.91 -13.84
C ARG A 21 13.16 7.99 -13.96
N ALA A 22 12.27 8.26 -14.91
CA ALA A 22 11.05 7.50 -15.15
C ALA A 22 10.68 7.49 -16.63
N SER A 23 9.81 6.56 -17.04
CA SER A 23 9.21 6.53 -18.37
C SER A 23 8.21 7.67 -18.55
N HIS A 24 7.80 7.92 -19.81
CA HIS A 24 6.79 8.93 -20.15
C HIS A 24 5.50 8.76 -19.30
N PRO A 25 4.97 9.85 -18.74
CA PRO A 25 3.75 9.77 -17.96
C PRO A 25 2.58 9.21 -18.78
N THR A 26 1.85 8.27 -18.20
CA THR A 26 0.65 7.70 -18.83
C THR A 26 -0.62 8.29 -18.25
N PHE A 27 -1.63 8.53 -19.10
CA PHE A 27 -2.91 9.04 -18.64
C PHE A 27 -3.64 8.04 -17.75
N LYS A 28 -4.22 8.52 -16.66
CA LYS A 28 -5.11 7.71 -15.83
C LYS A 28 -6.39 7.39 -16.62
N SER A 29 -6.71 6.11 -16.74
CA SER A 29 -7.94 5.65 -17.37
C SER A 29 -9.03 5.41 -16.31
N LYS A 30 -10.28 5.81 -16.62
CA LYS A 30 -11.45 5.46 -15.77
C LYS A 30 -11.69 3.95 -15.67
N HIS A 31 -11.14 3.18 -16.61
CA HIS A 31 -11.21 1.72 -16.59
C HIS A 31 -10.12 1.05 -15.75
N ASN A 32 -9.14 1.83 -15.27
CA ASN A 32 -8.18 1.32 -14.31
C ASN A 32 -8.90 1.07 -12.98
N HIS A 33 -8.75 -0.13 -12.46
CA HIS A 33 -9.40 -0.55 -11.22
C HIS A 33 -8.69 -0.07 -9.95
N PHE A 34 -7.52 0.54 -10.09
CA PHE A 34 -6.86 1.30 -9.04
C PHE A 34 -7.02 2.78 -9.35
N GLN A 35 -7.72 3.48 -8.48
CA GLN A 35 -7.95 4.92 -8.60
C GLN A 35 -7.47 5.61 -7.33
N SER A 36 -6.86 6.77 -7.47
CA SER A 36 -6.45 7.57 -6.32
C SER A 36 -6.52 9.06 -6.63
N TYR A 37 -6.79 9.86 -5.61
CA TYR A 37 -6.63 11.31 -5.65
C TYR A 37 -6.05 11.81 -4.33
N ARG A 38 -5.28 12.89 -4.41
CA ARG A 38 -4.68 13.56 -3.26
C ARG A 38 -5.32 14.92 -3.03
N THR A 39 -5.55 15.26 -1.77
CA THR A 39 -6.00 16.57 -1.35
C THR A 39 -5.23 17.05 -0.12
N VAL A 40 -4.86 18.32 -0.11
CA VAL A 40 -4.07 18.94 0.98
C VAL A 40 -5.01 19.49 2.03
N ASN A 41 -4.63 19.38 3.28
CA ASN A 41 -5.33 19.99 4.39
C ASN A 41 -5.08 21.51 4.38
N GLN A 42 -6.17 22.26 4.28
CA GLN A 42 -6.14 23.73 4.40
C GLN A 42 -7.18 24.12 5.42
N LYS A 43 -6.79 24.89 6.42
CA LYS A 43 -7.69 25.39 7.47
C LYS A 43 -8.52 24.28 8.13
N ASP A 44 -7.87 23.17 8.48
CA ASP A 44 -8.51 22.02 9.12
C ASP A 44 -9.70 21.39 8.36
N ASN A 45 -9.66 21.45 7.04
CA ASN A 45 -10.66 20.80 6.19
C ASN A 45 -10.58 19.27 6.24
N ILE A 46 -9.43 18.71 6.67
CA ILE A 46 -9.21 17.29 6.83
C ILE A 46 -8.87 17.04 8.29
N ARG A 47 -9.74 16.30 8.99
CA ARG A 47 -9.54 15.92 10.40
C ARG A 47 -10.26 14.63 10.71
N ILE A 48 -9.79 13.93 11.73
CA ILE A 48 -10.46 12.75 12.29
C ILE A 48 -11.30 13.19 13.48
N VAL A 49 -12.56 12.76 13.51
CA VAL A 49 -13.48 12.99 14.61
C VAL A 49 -14.11 11.64 15.00
N GLY A 50 -13.60 11.03 16.05
CA GLY A 50 -13.97 9.68 16.46
C GLY A 50 -13.76 8.65 15.36
N ARG A 51 -14.83 8.04 14.87
CA ARG A 51 -14.77 7.03 13.79
C ARG A 51 -14.98 7.61 12.39
N TYR A 52 -14.86 8.91 12.22
CA TYR A 52 -15.10 9.58 10.94
C TYR A 52 -13.89 10.42 10.54
N ILE A 53 -13.58 10.42 9.26
CA ILE A 53 -12.71 11.41 8.64
C ILE A 53 -13.56 12.47 7.94
N LYS A 54 -13.31 13.74 8.22
CA LYS A 54 -13.86 14.83 7.46
C LYS A 54 -13.00 15.04 6.21
N LEU A 55 -13.63 15.08 5.05
CA LEU A 55 -12.98 15.30 3.75
C LEU A 55 -13.63 16.47 3.02
N PRO A 56 -12.84 17.31 2.30
CA PRO A 56 -13.38 18.38 1.50
C PRO A 56 -14.41 17.86 0.49
N LYS A 57 -15.56 18.50 0.40
CA LYS A 57 -16.73 18.18 -0.46
C LYS A 57 -17.46 16.87 -0.10
N LEU A 58 -16.81 15.87 0.44
CA LEU A 58 -17.44 14.60 0.82
C LEU A 58 -18.07 14.62 2.23
N GLY A 59 -17.65 15.58 3.08
CA GLY A 59 -18.11 15.63 4.46
C GLY A 59 -17.50 14.53 5.33
N TYR A 60 -18.29 13.96 6.23
CA TYR A 60 -17.84 12.94 7.18
C TYR A 60 -18.01 11.54 6.60
N VAL A 61 -16.90 10.82 6.46
CA VAL A 61 -16.88 9.42 5.99
C VAL A 61 -16.41 8.52 7.12
N LYS A 62 -17.16 7.44 7.37
CA LYS A 62 -16.81 6.46 8.40
C LYS A 62 -15.51 5.76 8.03
N VAL A 63 -14.56 5.71 8.96
CA VAL A 63 -13.25 5.04 8.79
C VAL A 63 -12.96 4.08 9.94
N ARG A 64 -12.14 3.10 9.66
CA ARG A 64 -11.49 2.25 10.66
C ARG A 64 -10.08 2.76 10.84
N GLN A 65 -9.83 3.41 11.96
CA GLN A 65 -8.53 3.94 12.33
C GLN A 65 -7.67 2.82 12.91
N SER A 66 -6.39 2.81 12.56
CA SER A 66 -5.42 1.82 13.05
C SER A 66 -4.52 2.38 14.16
N MET A 67 -4.38 3.71 14.26
CA MET A 67 -3.53 4.40 15.24
C MET A 67 -4.04 5.81 15.46
N GLU A 68 -3.62 6.45 16.54
CA GLU A 68 -3.85 7.88 16.76
C GLU A 68 -3.12 8.70 15.70
N VAL A 69 -3.72 9.80 15.29
CA VAL A 69 -3.24 10.62 14.18
C VAL A 69 -3.00 12.03 14.69
N GLY A 70 -1.78 12.52 14.55
CA GLY A 70 -1.41 13.90 14.80
C GLY A 70 -1.86 14.87 13.71
N ASN A 71 -1.09 15.92 13.49
CA ASN A 71 -1.39 16.93 12.48
C ASN A 71 -1.35 16.34 11.05
N ILE A 72 -2.45 16.46 10.29
CA ILE A 72 -2.59 15.91 8.96
C ILE A 72 -2.23 16.99 7.93
N HIS A 73 -1.19 16.77 7.13
CA HIS A 73 -0.80 17.66 6.02
C HIS A 73 -1.64 17.41 4.76
N HIS A 74 -1.81 16.17 4.37
CA HIS A 74 -2.64 15.79 3.24
C HIS A 74 -3.16 14.36 3.38
N VAL A 75 -4.18 14.05 2.60
CA VAL A 75 -4.73 12.70 2.47
C VAL A 75 -4.74 12.27 1.02
N THR A 76 -4.37 11.00 0.78
CA THR A 76 -4.58 10.33 -0.50
C THR A 76 -5.69 9.31 -0.31
N ILE A 77 -6.77 9.45 -1.05
CA ILE A 77 -7.86 8.46 -1.08
C ILE A 77 -7.59 7.50 -2.22
N GLU A 78 -7.61 6.22 -1.90
CA GLU A 78 -7.32 5.14 -2.84
C GLU A 78 -8.51 4.18 -2.94
N HIS A 79 -8.86 3.82 -4.16
CA HIS A 79 -9.78 2.73 -4.46
C HIS A 79 -8.98 1.59 -5.08
N THR A 80 -9.00 0.42 -4.43
CA THR A 80 -8.22 -0.74 -4.85
C THR A 80 -9.00 -1.66 -5.78
N PRO A 81 -8.31 -2.49 -6.58
CA PRO A 81 -8.98 -3.49 -7.44
C PRO A 81 -9.86 -4.49 -6.68
N SER A 82 -9.64 -4.67 -5.38
CA SER A 82 -10.47 -5.52 -4.51
C SER A 82 -11.79 -4.88 -4.08
N GLY A 83 -12.01 -3.60 -4.47
CA GLY A 83 -13.20 -2.80 -4.14
C GLY A 83 -13.15 -2.14 -2.77
N LYS A 84 -11.99 -2.02 -2.15
CA LYS A 84 -11.79 -1.32 -0.88
C LYS A 84 -11.35 0.12 -1.10
N TYR A 85 -11.69 0.97 -0.12
CA TYR A 85 -11.21 2.34 -0.04
C TYR A 85 -10.26 2.49 1.13
N PHE A 86 -9.17 3.22 0.91
CA PHE A 86 -8.21 3.58 1.94
C PHE A 86 -8.00 5.09 1.95
N ALA A 87 -7.82 5.65 3.15
CA ALA A 87 -7.34 7.00 3.36
C ALA A 87 -5.92 6.91 3.89
N VAL A 88 -4.95 7.24 3.04
CA VAL A 88 -3.53 7.30 3.40
C VAL A 88 -3.24 8.73 3.87
N LEU A 89 -2.93 8.87 5.14
CA LEU A 89 -2.68 10.15 5.78
C LEU A 89 -1.18 10.45 5.81
N ASN A 90 -0.81 11.64 5.41
CA ASN A 90 0.51 12.19 5.68
C ASN A 90 0.42 13.04 6.94
N VAL A 91 1.11 12.62 7.98
CA VAL A 91 1.08 13.24 9.30
C VAL A 91 2.46 13.65 9.73
N GLU A 92 2.53 14.66 10.57
CA GLU A 92 3.75 15.04 11.27
C GLU A 92 4.03 14.02 12.38
N PHE A 93 5.25 13.53 12.43
CA PHE A 93 5.70 12.56 13.41
C PHE A 93 7.12 12.91 13.85
N GLU A 94 7.31 13.08 15.13
CA GLU A 94 8.63 13.20 15.74
C GLU A 94 9.07 11.81 16.21
N PRO A 95 10.08 11.19 15.56
CA PRO A 95 10.56 9.89 16.00
C PRO A 95 11.28 10.02 17.33
N GLU A 96 10.96 9.17 18.29
CA GLU A 96 11.77 9.03 19.49
C GLU A 96 13.16 8.50 19.11
N PRO A 97 14.24 9.20 19.49
CA PRO A 97 15.59 8.74 19.21
C PRO A 97 15.84 7.42 19.94
N ARG A 98 16.13 6.37 19.19
CA ARG A 98 16.55 5.10 19.77
C ARG A 98 18.05 5.12 19.98
N PRO A 99 18.55 4.72 21.16
CA PRO A 99 19.99 4.63 21.38
C PRO A 99 20.59 3.59 20.43
N ASN A 100 21.59 4.00 19.65
CA ASN A 100 22.34 3.08 18.83
C ASN A 100 23.39 2.36 19.69
N GLN A 101 23.19 1.07 19.95
CA GLN A 101 24.12 0.27 20.75
C GLN A 101 25.34 -0.24 19.96
N GLY A 102 25.51 0.19 18.71
CA GLY A 102 26.76 0.03 17.95
C GLY A 102 27.01 -1.38 17.40
N GLY A 103 26.01 -2.20 17.25
CA GLY A 103 26.15 -3.52 16.63
C GLY A 103 26.07 -3.48 15.11
N THR A 104 26.78 -4.41 14.44
CA THR A 104 26.62 -4.68 13.01
C THR A 104 26.24 -6.14 12.79
N ILE A 105 25.33 -6.39 11.84
CA ILE A 105 24.92 -7.75 11.45
C ILE A 105 24.96 -7.89 9.93
N GLY A 106 25.54 -9.00 9.48
CA GLY A 106 25.44 -9.42 8.08
C GLY A 106 24.16 -10.23 7.88
N ILE A 107 23.44 -9.96 6.79
CA ILE A 107 22.21 -10.68 6.42
C ILE A 107 22.37 -11.19 5.00
N ASP A 108 22.23 -12.49 4.81
CA ASP A 108 22.16 -13.16 3.50
C ASP A 108 20.70 -13.57 3.21
N VAL A 109 20.13 -13.06 2.10
CA VAL A 109 18.75 -13.30 1.70
C VAL A 109 18.70 -14.45 0.69
N GLY A 110 17.92 -15.49 1.01
CA GLY A 110 17.82 -16.69 0.22
C GLY A 110 16.40 -17.03 -0.27
N ILE A 111 16.31 -18.06 -1.15
CA ILE A 111 15.03 -18.59 -1.64
C ILE A 111 14.49 -19.69 -0.75
N LYS A 112 15.34 -20.58 -0.24
CA LYS A 112 14.93 -21.67 0.67
C LYS A 112 14.62 -21.13 2.06
N THR A 113 15.58 -20.45 2.66
CA THR A 113 15.42 -19.62 3.84
C THR A 113 15.14 -18.18 3.40
N PHE A 114 14.35 -17.44 4.16
CA PHE A 114 14.10 -16.04 3.85
C PHE A 114 15.36 -15.21 4.05
N TYR A 115 16.05 -15.40 5.17
CA TYR A 115 17.42 -14.93 5.39
C TYR A 115 18.15 -15.81 6.41
N SER A 116 19.47 -15.69 6.41
CA SER A 116 20.38 -16.14 7.47
C SER A 116 21.20 -14.93 7.94
N ASP A 117 21.46 -14.83 9.24
CA ASP A 117 22.27 -13.75 9.79
C ASP A 117 23.67 -14.22 10.16
N SER A 118 24.59 -13.28 10.42
CA SER A 118 25.97 -13.57 10.83
C SER A 118 26.06 -14.24 12.21
N ASN A 119 24.99 -14.26 13.00
CA ASN A 119 24.91 -14.93 14.29
C ASN A 119 24.42 -16.38 14.17
N GLY A 120 24.20 -16.88 12.95
CA GLY A 120 23.72 -18.23 12.69
C GLY A 120 22.20 -18.41 12.77
N ASN A 121 21.43 -17.36 13.01
CA ASN A 121 19.97 -17.46 13.00
C ASN A 121 19.45 -17.56 11.56
N THR A 122 18.42 -18.34 11.36
CA THR A 122 17.77 -18.51 10.06
C THR A 122 16.27 -18.31 10.16
N VAL A 123 15.69 -17.65 9.18
CA VAL A 123 14.24 -17.45 9.08
C VAL A 123 13.70 -18.18 7.86
N ALA A 124 12.72 -19.05 8.08
CA ALA A 124 12.11 -19.82 7.00
C ALA A 124 11.29 -18.95 6.04
N ASN A 125 11.34 -19.26 4.74
CA ASN A 125 10.52 -18.59 3.74
C ASN A 125 9.05 -19.07 3.86
N PRO A 126 8.08 -18.17 4.14
CA PRO A 126 6.68 -18.56 4.36
C PRO A 126 5.92 -18.96 3.09
N LYS A 127 6.48 -18.70 1.90
CA LYS A 127 5.94 -19.09 0.57
C LYS A 127 4.46 -18.76 0.36
N TYR A 128 4.00 -17.59 0.77
CA TYR A 128 2.59 -17.19 0.74
C TYR A 128 1.94 -17.29 -0.66
N LEU A 129 2.69 -16.94 -1.71
CA LEU A 129 2.19 -17.05 -3.08
C LEU A 129 1.98 -18.52 -3.47
N GLU A 130 2.93 -19.40 -3.17
CA GLU A 130 2.86 -20.83 -3.48
C GLU A 130 1.64 -21.48 -2.81
N ARG A 131 1.41 -21.19 -1.52
CA ARG A 131 0.22 -21.64 -0.78
C ARG A 131 -1.09 -21.15 -1.39
N SER A 132 -1.10 -19.94 -1.97
CA SER A 132 -2.28 -19.34 -2.59
C SER A 132 -2.45 -19.70 -4.07
N MET A 133 -1.44 -20.31 -4.71
CA MET A 133 -1.38 -20.53 -6.15
C MET A 133 -2.59 -21.34 -6.69
N ARG A 134 -2.94 -22.45 -6.02
CA ARG A 134 -4.08 -23.28 -6.44
C ARG A 134 -5.40 -22.48 -6.48
N LYS A 135 -5.60 -21.63 -5.47
CA LYS A 135 -6.80 -20.76 -5.42
C LYS A 135 -6.74 -19.68 -6.49
N LEU A 136 -5.59 -19.06 -6.70
CA LEU A 136 -5.40 -18.01 -7.70
C LEU A 136 -5.68 -18.55 -9.10
N VAL A 137 -5.07 -19.67 -9.48
CA VAL A 137 -5.28 -20.31 -10.80
C VAL A 137 -6.76 -20.66 -11.01
N ARG A 138 -7.44 -21.21 -10.00
CA ARG A 138 -8.86 -21.51 -10.09
C ARG A 138 -9.70 -20.26 -10.33
N GLU A 139 -9.47 -19.19 -9.60
CA GLU A 139 -10.23 -17.94 -9.75
C GLU A 139 -9.91 -17.24 -11.09
N GLN A 140 -8.67 -17.31 -11.56
CA GLN A 140 -8.29 -16.79 -12.89
C GLN A 140 -8.93 -17.59 -14.03
N ARG A 141 -8.95 -18.92 -13.96
CA ARG A 141 -9.65 -19.77 -14.94
C ARG A 141 -11.16 -19.46 -14.99
N ARG A 142 -11.79 -19.20 -13.84
CA ARG A 142 -13.19 -18.75 -13.77
C ARG A 142 -13.36 -17.38 -14.42
N LEU A 143 -12.42 -16.46 -14.21
CA LEU A 143 -12.44 -15.13 -14.81
C LEU A 143 -12.33 -15.20 -16.34
N SER A 144 -11.41 -16.02 -16.88
CA SER A 144 -11.20 -16.16 -18.33
C SER A 144 -12.42 -16.70 -19.06
N ARG A 145 -13.22 -17.55 -18.40
CA ARG A 145 -14.46 -18.13 -18.96
C ARG A 145 -15.66 -17.18 -18.92
N ARG A 146 -15.55 -16.02 -18.25
CA ARG A 146 -16.66 -15.06 -18.17
C ARG A 146 -16.62 -14.11 -19.36
N GLU A 147 -17.79 -13.78 -19.86
CA GLU A 147 -17.97 -12.82 -20.96
C GLU A 147 -17.42 -11.45 -20.58
N LYS A 148 -16.62 -10.85 -21.49
CA LYS A 148 -16.04 -9.52 -21.31
C LYS A 148 -17.15 -8.46 -21.23
N GLY A 149 -17.06 -7.56 -20.25
CA GLY A 149 -18.07 -6.51 -20.00
C GLY A 149 -19.26 -6.96 -19.16
N SER A 150 -19.41 -8.26 -18.83
CA SER A 150 -20.50 -8.72 -18.00
C SER A 150 -20.28 -8.40 -16.50
N HIS A 151 -21.37 -8.11 -15.79
CA HIS A 151 -21.36 -7.90 -14.34
C HIS A 151 -20.80 -9.11 -13.56
N ASN A 152 -21.03 -10.32 -14.06
CA ASN A 152 -20.48 -11.53 -13.47
C ASN A 152 -18.95 -11.63 -13.62
N ARG A 153 -18.40 -11.09 -14.70
CA ARG A 153 -16.95 -10.96 -14.88
C ARG A 153 -16.36 -9.96 -13.90
N ASP A 154 -17.02 -8.83 -13.66
CA ASP A 154 -16.57 -7.83 -12.68
C ASP A 154 -16.56 -8.38 -11.26
N LYS A 155 -17.60 -9.08 -10.85
CA LYS A 155 -17.61 -9.80 -9.56
C LYS A 155 -16.46 -10.80 -9.45
N GLN A 156 -16.17 -11.53 -10.51
CA GLN A 156 -15.09 -12.52 -10.51
C GLN A 156 -13.71 -11.85 -10.49
N ARG A 157 -13.53 -10.71 -11.20
CA ARG A 157 -12.31 -9.90 -11.16
C ARG A 157 -11.98 -9.46 -9.73
N ILE A 158 -12.99 -8.98 -8.98
CA ILE A 158 -12.82 -8.60 -7.57
C ILE A 158 -12.37 -9.80 -6.71
N ARG A 159 -12.88 -11.01 -6.99
CA ARG A 159 -12.43 -12.23 -6.28
C ARG A 159 -10.94 -12.52 -6.52
N VAL A 160 -10.49 -12.41 -7.78
CA VAL A 160 -9.07 -12.56 -8.13
C VAL A 160 -8.23 -11.49 -7.42
N ALA A 161 -8.66 -10.22 -7.47
CA ALA A 161 -7.97 -9.11 -6.81
C ALA A 161 -7.84 -9.33 -5.28
N LYS A 162 -8.88 -9.85 -4.62
CA LYS A 162 -8.83 -10.20 -3.19
C LYS A 162 -7.80 -11.29 -2.86
N VAL A 163 -7.57 -12.25 -3.76
CA VAL A 163 -6.52 -13.26 -3.55
C VAL A 163 -5.14 -12.63 -3.65
N HIS A 164 -4.91 -11.77 -4.65
CA HIS A 164 -3.65 -11.04 -4.77
C HIS A 164 -3.41 -10.12 -3.56
N GLU A 165 -4.41 -9.35 -3.16
CA GLU A 165 -4.33 -8.48 -1.98
C GLU A 165 -3.97 -9.27 -0.71
N LYS A 166 -4.57 -10.43 -0.50
CA LYS A 166 -4.24 -11.28 0.65
C LYS A 166 -2.77 -11.68 0.65
N VAL A 167 -2.23 -12.10 -0.48
CA VAL A 167 -0.81 -12.49 -0.60
C VAL A 167 0.10 -11.30 -0.34
N THR A 168 -0.22 -10.13 -0.92
CA THR A 168 0.53 -8.89 -0.72
C THR A 168 0.54 -8.49 0.75
N ASN A 169 -0.62 -8.50 1.40
CA ASN A 169 -0.72 -8.13 2.82
C ASN A 169 0.05 -9.10 3.73
N GLN A 170 0.00 -10.41 3.46
CA GLN A 170 0.77 -11.40 4.20
C GLN A 170 2.28 -11.20 4.02
N ARG A 171 2.74 -10.85 2.83
CA ARG A 171 4.15 -10.53 2.56
C ARG A 171 4.59 -9.28 3.31
N ASN A 172 3.80 -8.22 3.21
CA ASN A 172 4.11 -6.95 3.87
C ASN A 172 4.13 -7.10 5.40
N ASP A 173 3.15 -7.80 6.00
CA ASP A 173 3.11 -8.09 7.43
C ASP A 173 4.34 -8.88 7.87
N PHE A 174 4.72 -9.91 7.12
CA PHE A 174 5.92 -10.70 7.40
C PHE A 174 7.19 -9.84 7.33
N LEU A 175 7.36 -9.04 6.26
CA LEU A 175 8.52 -8.16 6.09
C LEU A 175 8.61 -7.13 7.22
N GLN A 176 7.51 -6.51 7.59
CA GLN A 176 7.46 -5.54 8.70
C GLN A 176 7.85 -6.19 10.03
N LYS A 177 7.32 -7.39 10.30
CA LYS A 177 7.67 -8.13 11.52
C LYS A 177 9.17 -8.50 11.57
N GLN A 178 9.73 -9.00 10.46
CA GLN A 178 11.14 -9.34 10.41
C GLN A 178 12.03 -8.10 10.56
N SER A 179 11.71 -7.01 9.87
CA SER A 179 12.43 -5.74 9.99
C SER A 179 12.38 -5.19 11.42
N SER A 180 11.21 -5.21 12.06
CA SER A 180 11.05 -4.73 13.44
C SER A 180 11.80 -5.60 14.45
N MET A 181 11.78 -6.93 14.29
CA MET A 181 12.54 -7.84 15.15
C MET A 181 14.03 -7.55 15.08
N GLN A 182 14.58 -7.35 13.89
CA GLN A 182 16.00 -7.04 13.74
C GLN A 182 16.38 -5.71 14.37
N MET A 183 15.54 -4.68 14.23
CA MET A 183 15.80 -3.40 14.90
C MET A 183 15.81 -3.51 16.42
N VAL A 184 15.04 -4.41 17.03
CA VAL A 184 15.01 -4.64 18.49
C VAL A 184 16.27 -5.37 18.99
N TRP A 185 16.87 -6.27 18.18
CA TRP A 185 18.07 -7.01 18.59
C TRP A 185 19.35 -6.15 18.56
N PHE A 186 19.31 -4.97 17.93
CA PHE A 186 20.42 -4.02 17.80
C PHE A 186 20.14 -2.68 18.46
N SER A 187 19.05 -2.56 19.22
CA SER A 187 18.77 -1.48 20.17
C SER A 187 19.20 -1.89 21.56
#